data_dce8d8e822dfef7f8ec4315687627d98
#
_entry.id   dce8d8e822dfef7f8ec4315687627d98
#
_cell.length_a   1.000
_cell.length_b   1.000
_cell.length_c   1.000
_cell.angle_alpha   90.00
_cell.angle_beta   90.00
_cell.angle_gamma   90.00
#
_symmetry.space_group_name_H-M   'P 1'
#
loop_
_entity.id
_entity.type
_entity.pdbx_description
1 polymer ?
#
loop_
_entity_poly.entity_id
_entity_poly.type
_entity_poly.pdbx_seq_one_letter_code
_entity_poly.pdbx_strand_id
1 'polypeptide(L)'
;MFKYFGERGVHEVFTITGGHAMFLNDAVVKNKFFRYTCPLHEQAATMAAEAYGRAKGMPAIAMVTAGPGAINALNGVVGAWVDSSPMIVISGQSNLSIVQYAEKTDIRQFGVQGISIRKMVTPITKYFVTVDDPNRIGEYLAEAWKQVTTGRPGPVWIEVPVDMQRSEVPQSVIDSSGPPQSDTGAEIAPSAELLEKVAEVYKRIAKAERPLF
;
A
#
# COMPACT_ATOMS: atom_id res chain seq x y z
N MET A 1 -6.87 -9.12 -7.38
CA MET A 1 -6.10 -8.26 -6.48
C MET A 1 -5.65 -8.99 -5.22
N PHE A 2 -6.51 -9.41 -4.30
CA PHE A 2 -6.08 -10.04 -3.04
C PHE A 2 -5.28 -11.34 -3.24
N LYS A 3 -5.70 -12.25 -4.13
CA LYS A 3 -4.91 -13.43 -4.49
C LYS A 3 -3.47 -13.07 -4.87
N TYR A 4 -3.29 -11.99 -5.65
CA TYR A 4 -1.97 -11.51 -6.08
C TYR A 4 -1.04 -11.19 -4.91
N PHE A 5 -1.54 -10.49 -3.90
CA PHE A 5 -0.74 -10.15 -2.71
C PHE A 5 -0.58 -11.34 -1.77
N GLY A 6 -1.63 -12.18 -1.62
CA GLY A 6 -1.56 -13.37 -0.78
C GLY A 6 -0.50 -14.38 -1.25
N GLU A 7 -0.39 -14.60 -2.55
CA GLU A 7 0.64 -15.45 -3.16
C GLU A 7 2.07 -14.90 -2.99
N ARG A 8 2.20 -13.61 -2.64
CA ARG A 8 3.45 -12.93 -2.33
C ARG A 8 3.75 -12.81 -0.84
N GLY A 9 3.01 -13.50 0.00
CA GLY A 9 3.25 -13.55 1.44
C GLY A 9 2.60 -12.44 2.25
N VAL A 10 1.73 -11.61 1.64
CA VAL A 10 0.93 -10.64 2.39
C VAL A 10 -0.28 -11.34 2.98
N HIS A 11 -0.36 -11.40 4.31
CA HIS A 11 -1.40 -12.16 5.01
C HIS A 11 -2.22 -11.34 6.00
N GLU A 12 -1.83 -10.11 6.31
CA GLU A 12 -2.54 -9.27 7.27
C GLU A 12 -3.28 -8.12 6.60
N VAL A 13 -4.54 -7.95 6.96
CA VAL A 13 -5.39 -6.85 6.53
C VAL A 13 -5.96 -6.14 7.77
N PHE A 14 -5.69 -4.86 7.89
CA PHE A 14 -6.31 -4.00 8.89
C PHE A 14 -7.35 -3.14 8.18
N THR A 15 -8.62 -3.25 8.58
CA THR A 15 -9.70 -2.63 7.80
C THR A 15 -10.83 -2.12 8.67
N ILE A 16 -11.49 -1.08 8.19
CA ILE A 16 -12.81 -0.67 8.64
C ILE A 16 -13.75 -0.71 7.44
N THR A 17 -14.91 -1.31 7.64
CA THR A 17 -15.91 -1.45 6.59
C THR A 17 -16.51 -0.11 6.20
N GLY A 18 -16.88 0.03 4.92
CA GLY A 18 -17.55 1.22 4.42
C GLY A 18 -18.17 1.01 3.04
N GLY A 19 -19.14 1.83 2.69
CA GLY A 19 -19.97 1.64 1.50
C GLY A 19 -19.19 1.62 0.19
N HIS A 20 -18.16 2.45 0.04
CA HIS A 20 -17.33 2.47 -1.17
C HIS A 20 -16.22 1.39 -1.19
N ALA A 21 -16.14 0.53 -0.16
CA ALA A 21 -15.22 -0.60 -0.10
C ALA A 21 -15.96 -1.95 0.06
N MET A 22 -17.27 -2.00 -0.21
CA MET A 22 -18.11 -3.17 0.11
C MET A 22 -17.66 -4.46 -0.59
N PHE A 23 -17.29 -4.40 -1.86
CA PHE A 23 -16.82 -5.57 -2.60
C PHE A 23 -15.38 -5.95 -2.23
N LEU A 24 -14.56 -4.99 -1.83
CA LEU A 24 -13.23 -5.25 -1.29
C LEU A 24 -13.31 -5.98 0.05
N ASN A 25 -14.21 -5.53 0.95
CA ASN A 25 -14.46 -6.18 2.22
C ASN A 25 -14.93 -7.63 2.05
N ASP A 26 -15.91 -7.86 1.16
CA ASP A 26 -16.39 -9.20 0.84
C ASP A 26 -15.27 -10.09 0.27
N ALA A 27 -14.44 -9.55 -0.60
CA ALA A 27 -13.33 -10.27 -1.19
C ALA A 27 -12.25 -10.67 -0.16
N VAL A 28 -11.96 -9.83 0.83
CA VAL A 28 -11.01 -10.16 1.92
C VAL A 28 -11.57 -11.30 2.77
N VAL A 29 -12.82 -11.20 3.20
CA VAL A 29 -13.44 -12.22 4.06
C VAL A 29 -13.50 -13.60 3.37
N LYS A 30 -13.77 -13.63 2.07
CA LYS A 30 -13.82 -14.88 1.27
C LYS A 30 -12.44 -15.43 0.92
N ASN A 31 -11.38 -14.68 1.12
CA ASN A 31 -10.04 -15.08 0.71
C ASN A 31 -9.27 -15.75 1.86
N LYS A 32 -8.91 -17.02 1.69
CA LYS A 32 -8.19 -17.81 2.69
C LYS A 32 -6.75 -17.39 2.99
N PHE A 33 -6.16 -16.53 2.18
CA PHE A 33 -4.78 -16.05 2.44
C PHE A 33 -4.71 -15.05 3.58
N PHE A 34 -5.82 -14.37 3.91
CA PHE A 34 -5.79 -13.23 4.80
C PHE A 34 -6.41 -13.51 6.17
N ARG A 35 -5.72 -13.00 7.17
CA ARG A 35 -6.32 -12.64 8.46
C ARG A 35 -6.67 -11.16 8.43
N TYR A 36 -7.81 -10.79 8.96
CA TYR A 36 -8.21 -9.39 9.03
C TYR A 36 -8.51 -8.98 10.46
N THR A 37 -8.13 -7.75 10.78
CA THR A 37 -8.42 -7.10 12.05
C THR A 37 -9.18 -5.81 11.79
N CYS A 38 -10.28 -5.62 12.52
CA CYS A 38 -11.12 -4.42 12.42
C CYS A 38 -10.90 -3.54 13.66
N PRO A 39 -9.98 -2.56 13.63
CA PRO A 39 -9.85 -1.59 14.69
C PRO A 39 -11.03 -0.61 14.67
N LEU A 40 -11.13 0.26 15.68
CA LEU A 40 -12.25 1.20 15.82
C LEU A 40 -12.09 2.49 14.99
N HIS A 41 -10.94 2.69 14.34
CA HIS A 41 -10.65 3.89 13.56
C HIS A 41 -9.62 3.58 12.46
N GLU A 42 -9.73 4.23 11.29
CA GLU A 42 -8.84 3.99 10.14
C GLU A 42 -7.40 4.41 10.42
N GLN A 43 -7.19 5.41 11.26
CA GLN A 43 -5.87 5.77 11.75
C GLN A 43 -5.20 4.58 12.46
N ALA A 44 -5.94 3.88 13.32
CA ALA A 44 -5.42 2.69 13.99
C ALA A 44 -5.14 1.55 13.00
N ALA A 45 -5.97 1.41 11.94
CA ALA A 45 -5.74 0.42 10.89
C ALA A 45 -4.42 0.66 10.16
N THR A 46 -4.14 1.90 9.75
CA THR A 46 -2.90 2.23 9.04
C THR A 46 -1.68 2.20 9.97
N MET A 47 -1.81 2.64 11.23
CA MET A 47 -0.73 2.51 12.21
C MET A 47 -0.38 1.04 12.51
N ALA A 48 -1.39 0.16 12.58
CA ALA A 48 -1.16 -1.27 12.76
C ALA A 48 -0.47 -1.90 11.53
N ALA A 49 -0.88 -1.51 10.32
CA ALA A 49 -0.22 -1.96 9.09
C ALA A 49 1.22 -1.46 8.98
N GLU A 50 1.49 -0.22 9.36
CA GLU A 50 2.83 0.37 9.45
C GLU A 50 3.70 -0.42 10.42
N ALA A 51 3.23 -0.60 11.66
CA ALA A 51 3.97 -1.33 12.70
C ALA A 51 4.26 -2.78 12.29
N TYR A 52 3.31 -3.45 11.63
CA TYR A 52 3.53 -4.78 11.08
C TYR A 52 4.61 -4.77 10.00
N GLY A 53 4.53 -3.84 9.05
CA GLY A 53 5.51 -3.70 7.98
C GLY A 53 6.93 -3.49 8.50
N ARG A 54 7.08 -2.62 9.48
CA ARG A 54 8.35 -2.35 10.15
C ARG A 54 8.89 -3.56 10.91
N ALA A 55 8.03 -4.27 11.64
CA ALA A 55 8.45 -5.42 12.45
C ALA A 55 8.77 -6.66 11.60
N LYS A 56 8.11 -6.85 10.46
CA LYS A 56 8.24 -8.04 9.62
C LYS A 56 9.10 -7.84 8.39
N GLY A 57 9.36 -6.61 7.97
CA GLY A 57 9.99 -6.32 6.68
C GLY A 57 9.12 -6.69 5.48
N MET A 58 7.84 -6.97 5.70
CA MET A 58 6.85 -7.36 4.70
C MET A 58 5.61 -6.47 4.83
N PRO A 59 5.06 -5.94 3.74
CA PRO A 59 3.91 -5.06 3.83
C PRO A 59 2.68 -5.78 4.40
N ALA A 60 1.89 -5.07 5.20
CA ALA A 60 0.50 -5.40 5.46
C ALA A 60 -0.42 -4.52 4.61
N ILE A 61 -1.68 -4.93 4.47
CA ILE A 61 -2.71 -4.13 3.81
C ILE A 61 -3.47 -3.34 4.86
N ALA A 62 -3.56 -2.03 4.68
CA ALA A 62 -4.58 -1.20 5.31
C ALA A 62 -5.69 -0.94 4.29
N MET A 63 -6.93 -1.33 4.61
CA MET A 63 -8.05 -1.17 3.69
C MET A 63 -9.11 -0.25 4.29
N VAL A 64 -9.48 0.79 3.53
CA VAL A 64 -10.39 1.85 3.99
C VAL A 64 -11.42 2.20 2.91
N THR A 65 -12.48 2.88 3.32
CA THR A 65 -13.48 3.40 2.38
C THR A 65 -13.06 4.77 1.81
N ALA A 66 -13.89 5.36 0.97
CA ALA A 66 -13.68 6.68 0.39
C ALA A 66 -13.85 7.82 1.42
N GLY A 67 -13.43 9.01 1.04
CA GLY A 67 -13.69 10.25 1.75
C GLY A 67 -13.11 10.26 3.16
N PRO A 68 -13.96 10.42 4.21
CA PRO A 68 -13.49 10.48 5.59
C PRO A 68 -12.63 9.30 6.01
N GLY A 69 -12.97 8.07 5.57
CA GLY A 69 -12.18 6.89 5.87
C GLY A 69 -10.76 6.93 5.28
N ALA A 70 -10.64 7.37 4.04
CA ALA A 70 -9.34 7.56 3.41
C ALA A 70 -8.54 8.71 4.06
N ILE A 71 -9.20 9.80 4.44
CA ILE A 71 -8.56 10.92 5.15
C ILE A 71 -8.05 10.49 6.52
N ASN A 72 -8.85 9.74 7.28
CA ASN A 72 -8.46 9.22 8.59
C ASN A 72 -7.22 8.32 8.52
N ALA A 73 -7.00 7.66 7.39
CA ALA A 73 -5.84 6.80 7.16
C ALA A 73 -4.49 7.55 7.07
N LEU A 74 -4.50 8.84 6.75
CA LEU A 74 -3.29 9.62 6.42
C LEU A 74 -2.24 9.58 7.53
N ASN A 75 -2.63 9.57 8.79
CA ASN A 75 -1.68 9.61 9.89
C ASN A 75 -0.71 8.42 9.87
N GLY A 76 -1.21 7.19 9.75
CA GLY A 76 -0.35 6.01 9.65
C GLY A 76 0.43 5.94 8.32
N VAL A 77 -0.13 6.52 7.23
CA VAL A 77 0.59 6.60 5.95
C VAL A 77 1.78 7.54 6.05
N VAL A 78 1.63 8.70 6.72
CA VAL A 78 2.76 9.61 7.00
C VAL A 78 3.80 8.90 7.88
N GLY A 79 3.37 8.16 8.90
CA GLY A 79 4.26 7.33 9.73
C GLY A 79 5.08 6.37 8.88
N ALA A 80 4.41 5.58 8.02
CA ALA A 80 5.07 4.65 7.12
C ALA A 80 6.05 5.33 6.14
N TRP A 81 5.70 6.52 5.68
CA TRP A 81 6.56 7.31 4.79
C TRP A 81 7.85 7.77 5.47
N VAL A 82 7.74 8.38 6.67
CA VAL A 82 8.92 8.93 7.36
C VAL A 82 9.80 7.83 7.94
N ASP A 83 9.21 6.75 8.43
CA ASP A 83 9.94 5.60 9.02
C ASP A 83 10.37 4.56 7.97
N SER A 84 10.05 4.80 6.69
CA SER A 84 10.40 3.87 5.60
C SER A 84 9.82 2.47 5.80
N SER A 85 8.60 2.37 6.30
CA SER A 85 7.90 1.11 6.53
C SER A 85 7.11 0.68 5.29
N PRO A 86 7.24 -0.57 4.82
CA PRO A 86 6.47 -1.04 3.68
C PRO A 86 5.00 -1.22 4.08
N MET A 87 4.07 -0.61 3.32
CA MET A 87 2.63 -0.71 3.55
C MET A 87 1.87 -0.60 2.24
N ILE A 88 0.80 -1.38 2.09
CA ILE A 88 -0.14 -1.29 0.97
C ILE A 88 -1.45 -0.71 1.50
N VAL A 89 -1.83 0.46 1.02
CA VAL A 89 -3.16 1.00 1.29
C VAL A 89 -4.07 0.70 0.11
N ILE A 90 -5.24 0.15 0.40
CA ILE A 90 -6.30 -0.06 -0.58
C ILE A 90 -7.51 0.74 -0.13
N SER A 91 -7.94 1.70 -0.94
CA SER A 91 -9.14 2.47 -0.65
C SER A 91 -10.25 2.22 -1.65
N GLY A 92 -11.48 2.21 -1.17
CA GLY A 92 -12.62 2.38 -2.05
C GLY A 92 -12.75 3.82 -2.53
N GLN A 93 -13.56 4.03 -3.57
CA GLN A 93 -13.92 5.35 -4.09
C GLN A 93 -15.30 5.30 -4.74
N SER A 94 -15.91 6.45 -4.96
CA SER A 94 -17.12 6.61 -5.80
C SER A 94 -16.89 6.02 -7.19
N ASN A 95 -17.95 5.87 -7.99
CA ASN A 95 -17.83 5.41 -9.37
C ASN A 95 -16.79 6.23 -10.15
N LEU A 96 -16.04 5.57 -11.03
CA LEU A 96 -14.96 6.19 -11.79
C LEU A 96 -15.40 7.45 -12.54
N SER A 97 -16.59 7.43 -13.15
CA SER A 97 -17.16 8.60 -13.85
C SER A 97 -17.35 9.82 -12.93
N ILE A 98 -17.69 9.59 -11.66
CA ILE A 98 -17.83 10.64 -10.64
C ILE A 98 -16.46 11.22 -10.29
N VAL A 99 -15.47 10.37 -10.10
CA VAL A 99 -14.08 10.77 -9.81
C VAL A 99 -13.52 11.63 -10.95
N GLN A 100 -13.65 11.13 -12.19
CA GLN A 100 -13.17 11.83 -13.37
C GLN A 100 -13.88 13.18 -13.60
N TYR A 101 -15.19 13.24 -13.36
CA TYR A 101 -15.93 14.48 -13.45
C TYR A 101 -15.46 15.51 -12.42
N ALA A 102 -15.29 15.10 -11.17
CA ALA A 102 -14.82 15.98 -10.11
C ALA A 102 -13.39 16.51 -10.40
N GLU A 103 -12.49 15.67 -10.89
CA GLU A 103 -11.12 16.07 -11.25
C GLU A 103 -11.11 17.05 -12.43
N LYS A 104 -11.96 16.81 -13.46
CA LYS A 104 -12.05 17.66 -14.65
C LYS A 104 -12.64 19.04 -14.38
N THR A 105 -13.60 19.13 -13.45
CA THR A 105 -14.35 20.37 -13.19
C THR A 105 -13.85 21.15 -11.97
N ASP A 106 -12.87 20.63 -11.26
CA ASP A 106 -12.32 21.18 -10.01
C ASP A 106 -13.38 21.47 -8.94
N ILE A 107 -14.47 20.71 -8.95
CA ILE A 107 -15.53 20.81 -7.95
C ILE A 107 -15.01 20.20 -6.64
N ARG A 108 -15.22 20.92 -5.53
CA ARG A 108 -14.74 20.46 -4.19
C ARG A 108 -15.34 19.15 -3.76
N GLN A 109 -16.62 18.89 -4.09
CA GLN A 109 -17.31 17.65 -3.79
C GLN A 109 -18.27 17.31 -4.92
N PHE A 110 -18.18 16.05 -5.38
CA PHE A 110 -19.15 15.47 -6.30
C PHE A 110 -19.37 14.00 -5.93
N GLY A 111 -20.62 13.58 -5.84
CA GLY A 111 -21.00 12.27 -5.30
C GLY A 111 -20.96 12.19 -3.77
N VAL A 112 -21.34 11.04 -3.25
CA VAL A 112 -21.35 10.78 -1.81
C VAL A 112 -19.93 10.60 -1.32
N GLN A 113 -19.52 11.42 -0.34
CA GLN A 113 -18.15 11.39 0.24
C GLN A 113 -17.02 11.55 -0.80
N GLY A 114 -17.34 12.11 -1.97
CA GLY A 114 -16.40 12.29 -3.07
C GLY A 114 -15.37 13.36 -2.72
N ILE A 115 -14.13 12.95 -2.55
CA ILE A 115 -12.96 13.81 -2.44
C ILE A 115 -11.79 13.15 -3.14
N SER A 116 -10.95 13.93 -3.83
CA SER A 116 -9.74 13.40 -4.43
C SER A 116 -8.66 13.18 -3.36
N ILE A 117 -8.50 11.95 -2.91
CA ILE A 117 -7.44 11.58 -1.99
C ILE A 117 -6.06 11.64 -2.66
N ARG A 118 -5.99 11.50 -3.98
CA ARG A 118 -4.76 11.57 -4.79
C ARG A 118 -3.90 12.77 -4.41
N LYS A 119 -4.52 13.98 -4.37
CA LYS A 119 -3.80 15.24 -4.07
C LYS A 119 -3.16 15.25 -2.68
N MET A 120 -3.70 14.46 -1.75
CA MET A 120 -3.21 14.39 -0.37
C MET A 120 -2.13 13.33 -0.18
N VAL A 121 -2.23 12.19 -0.88
CA VAL A 121 -1.35 11.04 -0.64
C VAL A 121 -0.16 10.94 -1.58
N THR A 122 -0.23 11.55 -2.77
CA THR A 122 0.88 11.51 -3.73
C THR A 122 2.24 11.92 -3.12
N PRO A 123 2.34 12.98 -2.31
CA PRO A 123 3.63 13.39 -1.72
C PRO A 123 4.12 12.49 -0.58
N ILE A 124 3.28 11.60 -0.07
CA ILE A 124 3.58 10.72 1.07
C ILE A 124 3.44 9.23 0.72
N THR A 125 3.48 8.89 -0.56
CA THR A 125 3.46 7.52 -1.06
C THR A 125 4.48 7.33 -2.18
N LYS A 126 5.04 6.15 -2.30
CA LYS A 126 5.94 5.79 -3.41
C LYS A 126 5.20 5.59 -4.73
N TYR A 127 3.94 5.21 -4.64
CA TYR A 127 3.08 4.96 -5.78
C TYR A 127 1.63 5.20 -5.39
N PHE A 128 0.91 5.86 -6.28
CA PHE A 128 -0.53 6.05 -6.20
C PHE A 128 -1.16 5.70 -7.54
N VAL A 129 -2.22 4.92 -7.51
CA VAL A 129 -3.03 4.63 -8.70
C VAL A 129 -4.51 4.61 -8.35
N THR A 130 -5.33 5.21 -9.21
CA THR A 130 -6.78 4.94 -9.28
C THR A 130 -6.98 3.87 -10.34
N VAL A 131 -7.60 2.76 -9.99
CA VAL A 131 -7.91 1.70 -10.96
C VAL A 131 -9.00 2.21 -11.90
N ASP A 132 -8.63 2.53 -13.12
CA ASP A 132 -9.51 3.10 -14.16
C ASP A 132 -9.84 2.10 -15.28
N ASP A 133 -9.09 1.01 -15.39
CA ASP A 133 -9.34 -0.09 -16.31
C ASP A 133 -9.13 -1.44 -15.59
N PRO A 134 -10.18 -2.26 -15.43
CA PRO A 134 -10.07 -3.55 -14.77
C PRO A 134 -9.14 -4.53 -15.52
N ASN A 135 -8.98 -4.38 -16.85
CA ASN A 135 -8.08 -5.23 -17.62
C ASN A 135 -6.58 -4.93 -17.36
N ARG A 136 -6.27 -3.78 -16.80
CA ARG A 136 -4.91 -3.39 -16.42
C ARG A 136 -4.59 -3.66 -14.96
N ILE A 137 -5.46 -4.35 -14.24
CA ILE A 137 -5.26 -4.59 -12.80
C ILE A 137 -3.92 -5.28 -12.52
N GLY A 138 -3.48 -6.19 -13.37
CA GLY A 138 -2.18 -6.87 -13.25
C GLY A 138 -1.00 -5.90 -13.25
N GLU A 139 -1.03 -4.91 -14.15
CA GLU A 139 0.02 -3.87 -14.26
C GLU A 139 0.06 -3.00 -12.99
N TYR A 140 -1.10 -2.54 -12.52
CA TYR A 140 -1.20 -1.71 -11.30
C TYR A 140 -0.69 -2.44 -10.06
N LEU A 141 -1.02 -3.73 -9.92
CA LEU A 141 -0.56 -4.53 -8.80
C LEU A 141 0.92 -4.84 -8.87
N ALA A 142 1.45 -5.10 -10.07
CA ALA A 142 2.87 -5.35 -10.28
C ALA A 142 3.71 -4.11 -9.94
N GLU A 143 3.29 -2.93 -10.40
CA GLU A 143 3.98 -1.69 -10.07
C GLU A 143 3.88 -1.36 -8.57
N ALA A 144 2.70 -1.50 -7.96
CA ALA A 144 2.54 -1.31 -6.53
C ALA A 144 3.46 -2.24 -5.72
N TRP A 145 3.53 -3.52 -6.11
CA TRP A 145 4.41 -4.50 -5.47
C TRP A 145 5.87 -4.12 -5.61
N LYS A 146 6.30 -3.78 -6.81
CA LYS A 146 7.66 -3.32 -7.07
C LYS A 146 8.01 -2.12 -6.20
N GLN A 147 7.15 -1.11 -6.17
CA GLN A 147 7.41 0.12 -5.41
C GLN A 147 7.46 -0.12 -3.90
N VAL A 148 6.60 -0.97 -3.33
CA VAL A 148 6.59 -1.23 -1.89
C VAL A 148 7.76 -2.08 -1.43
N THR A 149 8.34 -2.93 -2.32
CA THR A 149 9.39 -3.91 -1.97
C THR A 149 10.80 -3.52 -2.41
N THR A 150 10.97 -2.53 -3.28
CA THR A 150 12.30 -2.18 -3.83
C THR A 150 12.80 -0.82 -3.36
N GLY A 151 14.12 -0.66 -3.26
CA GLY A 151 14.76 0.57 -2.82
C GLY A 151 14.42 0.92 -1.36
N ARG A 152 14.31 2.21 -1.04
CA ARG A 152 13.86 2.64 0.29
C ARG A 152 12.39 2.25 0.47
N PRO A 153 12.03 1.44 1.48
CA PRO A 153 10.64 1.05 1.72
C PRO A 153 9.72 2.26 1.97
N GLY A 154 8.44 2.06 1.79
CA GLY A 154 7.45 3.11 2.02
C GLY A 154 6.06 2.67 1.55
N PRO A 155 5.03 3.46 1.86
CA PRO A 155 3.66 3.13 1.52
C PRO A 155 3.37 3.27 0.02
N VAL A 156 2.46 2.43 -0.47
CA VAL A 156 1.82 2.56 -1.78
C VAL A 156 0.31 2.64 -1.59
N TRP A 157 -0.40 3.28 -2.51
CA TRP A 157 -1.84 3.48 -2.42
C TRP A 157 -2.54 3.07 -3.72
N ILE A 158 -3.51 2.16 -3.60
CA ILE A 158 -4.35 1.69 -4.70
C ILE A 158 -5.79 2.09 -4.39
N GLU A 159 -6.32 3.05 -5.14
CA GLU A 159 -7.69 3.49 -5.05
C GLU A 159 -8.54 2.72 -6.05
N VAL A 160 -9.62 2.09 -5.59
CA VAL A 160 -10.47 1.24 -6.43
C VAL A 160 -11.90 1.77 -6.41
N PRO A 161 -12.36 2.45 -7.47
CA PRO A 161 -13.74 2.88 -7.61
C PRO A 161 -14.73 1.71 -7.49
N VAL A 162 -15.92 1.96 -6.92
CA VAL A 162 -16.87 0.89 -6.60
C VAL A 162 -17.38 0.11 -7.81
N ASP A 163 -17.46 0.75 -8.96
CA ASP A 163 -17.78 0.11 -10.23
C ASP A 163 -16.62 -0.77 -10.74
N MET A 164 -15.38 -0.38 -10.51
CA MET A 164 -14.20 -1.20 -10.81
C MET A 164 -14.09 -2.42 -9.90
N GLN A 165 -14.48 -2.30 -8.61
CA GLN A 165 -14.44 -3.41 -7.65
C GLN A 165 -15.29 -4.63 -8.08
N ARG A 166 -16.37 -4.40 -8.83
CA ARG A 166 -17.30 -5.45 -9.30
C ARG A 166 -17.13 -5.81 -10.77
N SER A 167 -16.16 -5.22 -11.44
CA SER A 167 -15.89 -5.54 -12.85
C SER A 167 -15.35 -6.96 -12.99
N GLU A 168 -15.83 -7.66 -14.00
CA GLU A 168 -15.27 -8.95 -14.38
C GLU A 168 -13.92 -8.74 -15.07
N VAL A 169 -12.95 -9.53 -14.67
CA VAL A 169 -11.60 -9.51 -15.25
C VAL A 169 -11.36 -10.83 -15.98
N PRO A 170 -10.99 -10.80 -17.27
CA PRO A 170 -10.68 -12.01 -18.02
C PRO A 170 -9.58 -12.84 -17.33
N GLN A 171 -9.72 -14.16 -17.36
CA GLN A 171 -8.73 -15.07 -16.74
C GLN A 171 -7.32 -14.84 -17.30
N SER A 172 -7.20 -14.53 -18.58
CA SER A 172 -5.92 -14.21 -19.23
C SER A 172 -5.18 -13.02 -18.58
N VAL A 173 -5.92 -12.02 -18.09
CA VAL A 173 -5.33 -10.87 -17.36
C VAL A 173 -4.83 -11.31 -15.99
N ILE A 174 -5.54 -12.21 -15.33
CA ILE A 174 -5.15 -12.78 -14.05
C ILE A 174 -3.88 -13.62 -14.21
N ASP A 175 -3.83 -14.46 -15.24
CA ASP A 175 -2.71 -15.36 -15.51
C ASP A 175 -1.45 -14.61 -15.97
N SER A 176 -1.61 -13.50 -16.71
CA SER A 176 -0.50 -12.65 -17.14
C SER A 176 0.16 -11.85 -16.00
N SER A 177 -0.48 -11.77 -14.84
CA SER A 177 0.06 -11.10 -13.65
C SER A 177 1.26 -11.81 -13.00
N GLY A 178 1.75 -12.89 -13.62
CA GLY A 178 2.99 -13.63 -13.39
C GLY A 178 3.37 -13.98 -11.93
N PRO A 179 4.21 -14.99 -11.70
CA PRO A 179 4.82 -15.18 -10.38
C PRO A 179 5.66 -13.95 -10.01
N PRO A 180 5.90 -13.70 -8.72
CA PRO A 180 6.76 -12.61 -8.31
C PRO A 180 8.10 -12.76 -9.04
N GLN A 181 8.41 -11.81 -9.92
CA GLN A 181 9.79 -11.64 -10.26
C GLN A 181 10.46 -11.22 -8.95
N SER A 182 11.33 -12.05 -8.46
CA SER A 182 12.25 -11.70 -7.40
C SER A 182 13.22 -10.66 -8.00
N ASP A 183 12.74 -9.43 -8.13
CA ASP A 183 13.59 -8.28 -8.21
C ASP A 183 14.18 -8.09 -6.80
N THR A 184 15.03 -9.02 -6.42
CA THR A 184 16.09 -8.71 -5.46
C THR A 184 16.84 -7.60 -6.16
N GLY A 185 16.53 -6.34 -5.77
CA GLY A 185 17.26 -5.20 -6.28
C GLY A 185 18.73 -5.60 -6.28
N ALA A 186 19.40 -5.46 -7.41
CA ALA A 186 20.78 -5.91 -7.55
C ALA A 186 21.51 -5.45 -6.29
N GLU A 187 21.97 -6.41 -5.47
CA GLU A 187 22.80 -6.09 -4.32
C GLU A 187 24.00 -5.34 -4.89
N ILE A 188 23.96 -4.02 -4.74
CA ILE A 188 25.11 -3.19 -5.09
C ILE A 188 26.16 -3.59 -4.06
N ALA A 189 27.15 -4.36 -4.51
CA ALA A 189 28.27 -4.74 -3.67
C ALA A 189 28.87 -3.47 -3.05
N PRO A 190 29.03 -3.42 -1.72
CA PRO A 190 29.54 -2.22 -1.05
C PRO A 190 30.94 -1.89 -1.60
N SER A 191 31.21 -0.61 -1.83
CA SER A 191 32.53 -0.16 -2.25
C SER A 191 33.59 -0.48 -1.18
N ALA A 192 34.86 -0.64 -1.59
CA ALA A 192 35.95 -0.86 -0.65
C ALA A 192 36.04 0.28 0.40
N GLU A 193 35.84 1.52 -0.02
CA GLU A 193 35.80 2.69 0.86
C GLU A 193 34.68 2.60 1.92
N LEU A 194 33.50 2.11 1.51
CA LEU A 194 32.38 1.91 2.44
C LEU A 194 32.72 0.81 3.46
N LEU A 195 33.32 -0.29 3.03
CA LEU A 195 33.74 -1.36 3.92
C LEU A 195 34.79 -0.93 4.94
N GLU A 196 35.75 -0.08 4.53
CA GLU A 196 36.74 0.51 5.46
C GLU A 196 36.07 1.39 6.50
N LYS A 197 35.15 2.29 6.07
CA LYS A 197 34.38 3.14 7.00
C LYS A 197 33.55 2.31 7.98
N VAL A 198 32.89 1.25 7.51
CA VAL A 198 32.12 0.34 8.36
C VAL A 198 33.03 -0.33 9.39
N ALA A 199 34.19 -0.84 8.97
CA ALA A 199 35.16 -1.44 9.87
C ALA A 199 35.69 -0.46 10.93
N GLU A 200 35.92 0.80 10.57
CA GLU A 200 36.30 1.84 11.52
C GLU A 200 35.19 2.10 12.57
N VAL A 201 33.95 2.28 12.10
CA VAL A 201 32.79 2.48 12.99
C VAL A 201 32.65 1.29 13.93
N TYR A 202 32.72 0.06 13.42
CA TYR A 202 32.66 -1.14 14.25
C TYR A 202 33.74 -1.16 15.33
N LYS A 203 34.99 -0.80 15.00
CA LYS A 203 36.08 -0.72 15.98
C LYS A 203 35.80 0.30 17.07
N ARG A 204 35.19 1.45 16.72
CA ARG A 204 34.79 2.48 17.69
C ARG A 204 33.73 1.97 18.65
N ILE A 205 32.67 1.31 18.09
CA ILE A 205 31.60 0.69 18.88
C ILE A 205 32.17 -0.37 19.84
N ALA A 206 33.01 -1.25 19.33
CA ALA A 206 33.61 -2.33 20.12
C ALA A 206 34.53 -1.83 21.26
N LYS A 207 35.09 -0.63 21.14
CA LYS A 207 35.92 0.02 22.16
C LYS A 207 35.14 0.88 23.15
N ALA A 208 33.90 1.22 22.83
CA ALA A 208 33.09 2.09 23.68
C ALA A 208 32.60 1.33 24.91
N GLU A 209 32.79 1.92 26.09
CA GLU A 209 32.27 1.37 27.35
C GLU A 209 30.74 1.50 27.46
N ARG A 210 30.17 2.50 26.81
CA ARG A 210 28.72 2.82 26.83
C ARG A 210 28.26 3.28 25.44
N PRO A 211 28.19 2.36 24.43
CA PRO A 211 27.71 2.74 23.12
C PRO A 211 26.21 3.08 23.19
N LEU A 212 25.81 4.15 22.51
CA LEU A 212 24.42 4.56 22.35
C LEU A 212 24.06 4.44 20.87
N PHE A 213 22.96 3.75 20.58
CA PHE A 213 22.40 3.54 19.24
C PHE A 213 21.05 4.22 19.09
#